data_4519109e78298ce577b9bd3871a38c9d
#
_entry.id   4519109e78298ce577b9bd3871a38c9d
#
_cell.length_a   1.000
_cell.length_b   1.000
_cell.length_c   1.000
_cell.angle_alpha   90.00
_cell.angle_beta   90.00
_cell.angle_gamma   90.00
#
_symmetry.space_group_name_H-M   'P 1'
#
loop_
_entity.id
_entity.type
_entity.pdbx_description
1 polymer ?
#
loop_
_entity_poly.entity_id
_entity_poly.type
_entity_poly.pdbx_seq_one_letter_code
_entity_poly.pdbx_strand_id
1 'polypeptide(L)'
;MNLKLVFRIFGGLNMVTGAVALFATSEMLGSAGMTVTPQLITVGQGFGVTAIALGLVSWRTSDIAGESLPAYGQLFGIVQLLQIVLIVYHLMTGQAGGPPVYINLVVGIVLVALFYFYSQQDDNSVIISDDEE
;
A
#
# COMPACT_ATOMS: atom_id res chain seq x y z
N MET A 1 9.24 9.13 -13.82
CA MET A 1 8.17 8.60 -12.95
C MET A 1 7.46 9.80 -12.35
N ASN A 2 6.17 9.74 -12.13
CA ASN A 2 5.39 10.82 -11.51
C ASN A 2 4.45 10.23 -10.44
N LEU A 3 3.83 11.11 -9.64
CA LEU A 3 2.98 10.72 -8.53
C LEU A 3 1.78 9.84 -8.98
N LYS A 4 1.19 10.11 -10.14
CA LYS A 4 0.11 9.27 -10.72
C LYS A 4 0.55 7.82 -10.90
N LEU A 5 1.77 7.60 -11.38
CA LEU A 5 2.31 6.26 -11.55
C LEU A 5 2.53 5.56 -10.21
N VAL A 6 2.98 6.29 -9.17
CA VAL A 6 3.11 5.74 -7.81
C VAL A 6 1.77 5.23 -7.30
N PHE A 7 0.69 6.00 -7.46
CA PHE A 7 -0.66 5.58 -7.10
C PHE A 7 -1.12 4.33 -7.86
N ARG A 8 -0.81 4.23 -9.14
CA ARG A 8 -1.16 3.06 -9.97
C ARG A 8 -0.37 1.82 -9.57
N ILE A 9 0.93 1.97 -9.29
CA ILE A 9 1.76 0.86 -8.78
C ILE A 9 1.21 0.37 -7.44
N PHE A 10 0.99 1.28 -6.49
CA PHE A 10 0.41 0.94 -5.19
C PHE A 10 -0.96 0.28 -5.34
N GLY A 11 -1.84 0.85 -6.17
CA GLY A 11 -3.16 0.30 -6.45
C GLY A 11 -3.10 -1.10 -7.05
N GLY A 12 -2.26 -1.31 -8.05
CA GLY A 12 -2.05 -2.61 -8.70
C GLY A 12 -1.52 -3.66 -7.73
N LEU A 13 -0.51 -3.32 -6.92
CA LEU A 13 0.03 -4.22 -5.90
C LEU A 13 -1.03 -4.62 -4.87
N ASN A 14 -1.84 -3.67 -4.39
CA ASN A 14 -2.91 -3.97 -3.44
C ASN A 14 -4.00 -4.85 -4.06
N MET A 15 -4.38 -4.64 -5.32
CA MET A 15 -5.34 -5.49 -6.02
C MET A 15 -4.82 -6.93 -6.19
N VAL A 16 -3.55 -7.09 -6.58
CA VAL A 16 -2.92 -8.42 -6.72
C VAL A 16 -2.81 -9.10 -5.35
N THR A 17 -2.30 -8.42 -4.34
CA THR A 17 -2.19 -8.96 -2.97
C THR A 17 -3.56 -9.33 -2.42
N GLY A 18 -4.55 -8.48 -2.64
CA GLY A 18 -5.93 -8.74 -2.22
C GLY A 18 -6.56 -9.94 -2.94
N ALA A 19 -6.29 -10.12 -4.23
CA ALA A 19 -6.74 -11.30 -4.96
C ALA A 19 -6.09 -12.59 -4.44
N VAL A 20 -4.79 -12.56 -4.15
CA VAL A 20 -4.09 -13.70 -3.52
C VAL A 20 -4.68 -13.99 -2.14
N ALA A 21 -4.90 -12.97 -1.32
CA ALA A 21 -5.49 -13.11 0.01
C ALA A 21 -6.93 -13.63 -0.03
N LEU A 22 -7.68 -13.38 -1.11
CA LEU A 22 -9.05 -13.84 -1.28
C LEU A 22 -9.14 -15.28 -1.80
N PHE A 23 -8.33 -15.62 -2.81
CA PHE A 23 -8.44 -16.89 -3.54
C PHE A 23 -7.42 -17.95 -3.12
N ALA A 24 -6.28 -17.54 -2.55
CA ALA A 24 -5.20 -18.40 -2.07
C ALA A 24 -4.83 -18.08 -0.61
N THR A 25 -5.85 -17.88 0.24
CA THR A 25 -5.69 -17.44 1.63
C THR A 25 -4.84 -18.42 2.45
N SER A 26 -5.10 -19.72 2.31
CA SER A 26 -4.40 -20.78 3.07
C SER A 26 -2.91 -20.80 2.75
N GLU A 27 -2.56 -20.71 1.47
CA GLU A 27 -1.19 -20.71 0.98
C GLU A 27 -0.46 -19.44 1.42
N MET A 28 -1.13 -18.28 1.34
CA MET A 28 -0.59 -17.01 1.78
C MET A 28 -0.27 -17.01 3.28
N LEU A 29 -1.22 -17.46 4.12
CA LEU A 29 -1.05 -17.54 5.56
C LEU A 29 0.04 -18.54 5.95
N GLY A 30 0.05 -19.71 5.32
CA GLY A 30 1.07 -20.73 5.55
C GLY A 30 2.47 -20.26 5.20
N SER A 31 2.64 -19.53 4.08
CA SER A 31 3.94 -18.96 3.67
C SER A 31 4.43 -17.85 4.60
N ALA A 32 3.52 -17.18 5.32
CA ALA A 32 3.84 -16.20 6.36
C ALA A 32 4.13 -16.85 7.74
N GLY A 33 4.18 -18.19 7.81
CA GLY A 33 4.47 -18.93 9.03
C GLY A 33 3.30 -19.01 10.02
N MET A 34 2.09 -18.71 9.57
CA MET A 34 0.89 -18.75 10.43
C MET A 34 0.24 -20.12 10.44
N THR A 35 -0.33 -20.51 11.59
CA THR A 35 -1.19 -21.70 11.67
C THR A 35 -2.53 -21.40 11.04
N VAL A 36 -2.85 -22.13 9.97
CA VAL A 36 -4.08 -21.92 9.19
C VAL A 36 -5.28 -22.51 9.93
N THR A 37 -6.26 -21.68 10.26
CA THR A 37 -7.54 -22.07 10.87
C THR A 37 -8.70 -21.50 10.04
N PRO A 38 -9.91 -22.08 10.12
CA PRO A 38 -11.09 -21.55 9.41
C PRO A 38 -11.38 -20.08 9.73
N GLN A 39 -11.20 -19.68 10.98
CA GLN A 39 -11.39 -18.30 11.43
C GLN A 39 -10.36 -17.37 10.78
N LEU A 40 -9.10 -17.79 10.73
CA LEU A 40 -8.03 -17.01 10.11
C LEU A 40 -8.22 -16.88 8.60
N ILE A 41 -8.72 -17.93 7.93
CA ILE A 41 -9.11 -17.86 6.52
C ILE A 41 -10.19 -16.78 6.30
N THR A 42 -11.23 -16.75 7.12
CA THR A 42 -12.30 -15.74 7.02
C THR A 42 -11.75 -14.32 7.17
N VAL A 43 -10.89 -14.09 8.14
CA VAL A 43 -10.22 -12.80 8.35
C VAL A 43 -9.31 -12.44 7.17
N GLY A 44 -8.56 -13.41 6.67
CA GLY A 44 -7.66 -13.22 5.51
C GLY A 44 -8.44 -12.86 4.23
N GLN A 45 -9.59 -13.48 4.01
CA GLN A 45 -10.48 -13.12 2.89
C GLN A 45 -11.05 -11.70 3.04
N GLY A 46 -11.45 -11.31 4.25
CA GLY A 46 -11.87 -9.94 4.55
C GLY A 46 -10.75 -8.92 4.28
N PHE A 47 -9.52 -9.24 4.67
CA PHE A 47 -8.35 -8.46 4.30
C PHE A 47 -8.18 -8.38 2.78
N GLY A 48 -8.36 -9.48 2.06
CA GLY A 48 -8.28 -9.52 0.59
C GLY A 48 -9.24 -8.54 -0.08
N VAL A 49 -10.51 -8.54 0.35
CA VAL A 49 -11.51 -7.59 -0.17
C VAL A 49 -11.12 -6.15 0.15
N THR A 50 -10.65 -5.88 1.36
CA THR A 50 -10.22 -4.53 1.78
C THR A 50 -9.01 -4.06 0.97
N ALA A 51 -8.05 -4.93 0.70
CA ALA A 51 -6.88 -4.61 -0.11
C ALA A 51 -7.26 -4.31 -1.57
N ILE A 52 -8.19 -5.07 -2.17
CA ILE A 52 -8.72 -4.77 -3.50
C ILE A 52 -9.41 -3.41 -3.50
N ALA A 53 -10.25 -3.13 -2.52
CA ALA A 53 -10.95 -1.84 -2.41
C ALA A 53 -9.95 -0.68 -2.30
N LEU A 54 -8.93 -0.79 -1.45
CA LEU A 54 -7.88 0.21 -1.33
C LEU A 54 -7.11 0.38 -2.64
N GLY A 55 -6.83 -0.72 -3.33
CA GLY A 55 -6.20 -0.71 -4.65
C GLY A 55 -7.02 0.07 -5.69
N LEU A 56 -8.32 -0.18 -5.74
CA LEU A 56 -9.23 0.54 -6.64
C LEU A 56 -9.33 2.03 -6.29
N VAL A 57 -9.43 2.37 -5.01
CA VAL A 57 -9.44 3.77 -4.55
C VAL A 57 -8.15 4.47 -4.94
N SER A 58 -7.00 3.85 -4.70
CA SER A 58 -5.71 4.41 -5.09
C SER A 58 -5.60 4.62 -6.60
N TRP A 59 -5.98 3.61 -7.39
CA TRP A 59 -5.96 3.71 -8.85
C TRP A 59 -6.82 4.88 -9.33
N ARG A 60 -8.03 4.99 -8.80
CA ARG A 60 -8.99 6.03 -9.18
C ARG A 60 -8.57 7.43 -8.70
N THR A 61 -7.97 7.53 -7.52
CA THR A 61 -7.43 8.80 -6.99
C THR A 61 -6.44 9.44 -7.96
N SER A 62 -5.60 8.64 -8.62
CA SER A 62 -4.65 9.14 -9.62
C SER A 62 -5.30 9.85 -10.81
N ASP A 63 -6.56 9.54 -11.12
CA ASP A 63 -7.28 10.10 -12.25
C ASP A 63 -8.15 11.31 -11.87
N ILE A 64 -8.67 11.35 -10.65
CA ILE A 64 -9.70 12.32 -10.25
C ILE A 64 -9.21 13.40 -9.26
N ALA A 65 -8.05 13.22 -8.61
CA ALA A 65 -7.60 14.14 -7.56
C ALA A 65 -7.13 15.50 -8.09
N GLY A 66 -6.73 15.61 -9.36
CA GLY A 66 -6.27 16.87 -9.95
C GLY A 66 -5.14 17.50 -9.13
N GLU A 67 -5.29 18.77 -8.78
CA GLU A 67 -4.32 19.56 -7.98
C GLU A 67 -4.17 19.06 -6.53
N SER A 68 -5.16 18.31 -6.02
CA SER A 68 -5.09 17.71 -4.68
C SER A 68 -4.26 16.43 -4.63
N LEU A 69 -3.73 15.95 -5.75
CA LEU A 69 -2.98 14.69 -5.81
C LEU A 69 -1.79 14.63 -4.84
N PRO A 70 -0.99 15.70 -4.62
CA PRO A 70 0.10 15.70 -3.63
C PRO A 70 -0.40 15.45 -2.20
N ALA A 71 -1.51 16.06 -1.80
CA ALA A 71 -2.10 15.86 -0.47
C ALA A 71 -2.55 14.40 -0.27
N TYR A 72 -3.17 13.80 -1.29
CA TYR A 72 -3.49 12.37 -1.28
C TYR A 72 -2.22 11.50 -1.25
N GLY A 73 -1.15 11.90 -1.94
CA GLY A 73 0.13 11.19 -1.89
C GLY A 73 0.71 11.15 -0.49
N GLN A 74 0.68 12.25 0.24
CA GLN A 74 1.11 12.30 1.65
C GLN A 74 0.22 11.39 2.53
N LEU A 75 -1.10 11.43 2.34
CA LEU A 75 -2.04 10.58 3.07
C LEU A 75 -1.77 9.08 2.82
N PHE A 76 -1.60 8.68 1.56
CA PHE A 76 -1.30 7.29 1.22
C PHE A 76 0.08 6.86 1.72
N GLY A 77 1.06 7.76 1.77
CA GLY A 77 2.35 7.54 2.43
C GLY A 77 2.19 7.22 3.91
N ILE A 78 1.33 7.96 4.63
CA ILE A 78 1.01 7.70 6.05
C ILE A 78 0.31 6.35 6.21
N VAL A 79 -0.67 6.04 5.36
CA VAL A 79 -1.37 4.72 5.38
C VAL A 79 -0.36 3.58 5.21
N GLN A 80 0.58 3.73 4.28
CA GLN A 80 1.62 2.72 4.06
C GLN A 80 2.60 2.63 5.24
N LEU A 81 2.92 3.75 5.88
CA LEU A 81 3.76 3.77 7.08
C LEU A 81 3.11 2.99 8.23
N LEU A 82 1.80 3.12 8.44
CA LEU A 82 1.07 2.34 9.44
C LEU A 82 1.17 0.83 9.17
N GLN A 83 1.11 0.41 7.90
CA GLN A 83 1.33 -0.99 7.52
C GLN A 83 2.74 -1.47 7.86
N ILE A 84 3.77 -0.64 7.61
CA ILE A 84 5.16 -0.96 7.95
C ILE A 84 5.31 -1.15 9.46
N VAL A 85 4.75 -0.24 10.27
CA VAL A 85 4.79 -0.34 11.74
C VAL A 85 4.17 -1.65 12.21
N LEU A 86 3.03 -2.04 11.65
CA LEU A 86 2.38 -3.31 11.98
C LEU A 86 3.23 -4.53 11.58
N ILE A 87 3.82 -4.52 10.38
CA ILE A 87 4.71 -5.61 9.92
C ILE A 87 5.92 -5.74 10.85
N VAL A 88 6.56 -4.64 11.20
CA VAL A 88 7.71 -4.64 12.13
C VAL A 88 7.31 -5.20 13.50
N TYR A 89 6.15 -4.80 14.03
CA TYR A 89 5.62 -5.34 15.27
C TYR A 89 5.42 -6.86 15.19
N HIS A 90 4.83 -7.38 14.11
CA HIS A 90 4.63 -8.82 13.93
C HIS A 90 5.94 -9.59 13.82
N LEU A 91 6.95 -9.02 13.15
CA LEU A 91 8.29 -9.61 13.06
C LEU A 91 8.96 -9.65 14.43
N MET A 92 8.89 -8.57 15.21
CA MET A 92 9.51 -8.47 16.54
C MET A 92 8.84 -9.42 17.55
N THR A 93 7.56 -9.65 17.46
CA THR A 93 6.79 -10.55 18.33
C THR A 93 6.76 -11.99 17.85
N GLY A 94 7.32 -12.29 16.66
CA GLY A 94 7.30 -13.63 16.09
C GLY A 94 5.90 -14.10 15.64
N GLN A 95 4.94 -13.18 15.48
CA GLN A 95 3.58 -13.51 15.06
C GLN A 95 3.49 -13.82 13.55
N ALA A 96 4.38 -13.23 12.77
CA ALA A 96 4.49 -13.51 11.34
C ALA A 96 5.96 -13.46 10.91
N GLY A 97 6.28 -14.19 9.86
CA GLY A 97 7.65 -14.27 9.33
C GLY A 97 7.64 -14.83 7.90
N GLY A 98 8.83 -15.24 7.45
CA GLY A 98 8.98 -15.83 6.13
C GLY A 98 9.12 -14.78 5.00
N PRO A 99 9.50 -15.25 3.79
CA PRO A 99 9.83 -14.39 2.67
C PRO A 99 8.77 -13.37 2.28
N PRO A 100 7.46 -13.68 2.26
CA PRO A 100 6.43 -12.71 1.88
C PRO A 100 6.36 -11.50 2.79
N VAL A 101 6.60 -11.69 4.10
CA VAL A 101 6.54 -10.60 5.08
C VAL A 101 7.70 -9.62 4.88
N TYR A 102 8.91 -10.13 4.62
CA TYR A 102 10.07 -9.29 4.33
C TYR A 102 9.95 -8.57 2.98
N ILE A 103 9.41 -9.24 1.95
CA ILE A 103 9.13 -8.61 0.65
C ILE A 103 8.15 -7.45 0.82
N ASN A 104 7.05 -7.65 1.55
CA ASN A 104 6.07 -6.61 1.83
C ASN A 104 6.67 -5.44 2.61
N LEU A 105 7.58 -5.72 3.55
CA LEU A 105 8.28 -4.67 4.29
C LEU A 105 9.13 -3.80 3.36
N VAL A 106 9.95 -4.43 2.51
CA VAL A 106 10.83 -3.71 1.57
C VAL A 106 10.01 -2.90 0.56
N VAL A 107 8.99 -3.51 -0.05
CA VAL A 107 8.08 -2.83 -0.98
C VAL A 107 7.37 -1.67 -0.29
N GLY A 108 6.93 -1.86 0.95
CA GLY A 108 6.30 -0.82 1.74
C GLY A 108 7.19 0.39 1.97
N ILE A 109 8.45 0.17 2.36
CA ILE A 109 9.45 1.24 2.58
C ILE A 109 9.68 2.02 1.27
N VAL A 110 9.84 1.32 0.15
CA VAL A 110 10.01 1.96 -1.17
C VAL A 110 8.79 2.81 -1.52
N LEU A 111 7.58 2.30 -1.31
CA LEU A 111 6.34 3.03 -1.60
C LEU A 111 6.19 4.29 -0.74
N VAL A 112 6.51 4.24 0.56
CA VAL A 112 6.51 5.44 1.43
C VAL A 112 7.46 6.48 0.88
N ALA A 113 8.69 6.10 0.55
CA ALA A 113 9.69 7.00 -0.01
C ALA A 113 9.22 7.63 -1.33
N LEU A 114 8.60 6.84 -2.22
CA LEU A 114 8.09 7.32 -3.50
C LEU A 114 6.90 8.28 -3.32
N PHE A 115 5.93 7.94 -2.45
CA PHE A 115 4.82 8.84 -2.16
C PHE A 115 5.30 10.17 -1.60
N TYR A 116 6.20 10.14 -0.62
CA TYR A 116 6.72 11.36 0.00
C TYR A 116 7.51 12.22 -1.00
N PHE A 117 8.44 11.61 -1.74
CA PHE A 117 9.30 12.32 -2.70
C PHE A 117 8.50 12.97 -3.82
N TYR A 118 7.59 12.22 -4.47
CA TYR A 118 6.82 12.76 -5.60
C TYR A 118 5.71 13.72 -5.17
N SER A 119 5.17 13.58 -3.95
CA SER A 119 4.22 14.56 -3.41
C SER A 119 4.86 15.92 -3.22
N GLN A 120 6.12 15.98 -2.78
CA GLN A 120 6.83 17.26 -2.62
C GLN A 120 7.20 17.91 -3.96
N GLN A 121 7.53 17.12 -4.98
CA GLN A 121 7.86 17.66 -6.31
C GLN A 121 6.65 18.31 -6.98
N ASP A 122 5.49 17.68 -6.92
CA ASP A 122 4.27 18.20 -7.53
C ASP A 122 3.77 19.46 -6.78
N ASP A 123 3.92 19.53 -5.45
CA ASP A 123 3.56 20.69 -4.64
C ASP A 123 4.42 21.94 -4.99
N ASN A 124 5.71 21.76 -5.17
CA ASN A 124 6.63 22.84 -5.56
C ASN A 124 6.35 23.36 -6.98
N SER A 125 5.86 22.55 -7.89
CA SER A 125 5.55 22.98 -9.26
C SER A 125 4.33 23.91 -9.34
N VAL A 126 3.36 23.75 -8.44
CA VAL A 126 2.17 24.59 -8.34
C VAL A 126 2.55 25.99 -7.83
N ILE A 127 3.40 26.07 -6.80
CA ILE A 127 3.81 27.35 -6.20
C ILE A 127 4.55 28.25 -7.20
N ILE A 128 5.40 27.67 -8.06
CA ILE A 128 6.17 28.43 -9.05
C ILE A 128 5.27 29.01 -10.15
N SER A 129 4.17 28.36 -10.50
CA SER A 129 3.23 28.84 -11.52
C SER A 129 2.38 30.04 -11.08
N ASP A 130 2.12 30.17 -9.78
CA ASP A 130 1.33 31.27 -9.21
C ASP A 130 2.14 32.55 -9.09
N ASP A 131 3.49 32.50 -9.05
CA ASP A 131 4.37 33.64 -8.96
C ASP A 131 4.66 34.27 -10.35
N GLU A 132 4.25 33.66 -11.47
CA GLU A 132 4.45 34.15 -12.83
C GLU A 132 3.22 34.90 -13.43
N GLU A 133 2.08 34.90 -12.74
CA GLU A 133 0.87 35.65 -13.12
C GLU A 133 0.78 37.02 -12.37
#